data_6455ad6d7e2788aeeddf8a3ebb92e6b4
#
_entry.id   6455ad6d7e2788aeeddf8a3ebb92e6b4
#
_cell.length_a   1.000
_cell.length_b   1.000
_cell.length_c   1.000
_cell.angle_alpha   90.00
_cell.angle_beta   90.00
_cell.angle_gamma   90.00
#
_symmetry.space_group_name_H-M   'P 1'
#
loop_
_entity.id
_entity.type
_entity.pdbx_description
1 polymer ?
#
loop_
_entity_poly.entity_id
_entity_poly.type
_entity_poly.pdbx_seq_one_letter_code
_entity_poly.pdbx_strand_id
1 'polypeptide(L)'
;MELSCRTEVLVRFNEADPLGIVWHGHYVRYFEDGREAFGTVHGLSYLEVFKQGYVIPVVHVDCNFKRSLRYGDKVIVETIYIPTDAAKLKFQYRLFNAATNVLVATGSSVQVFLEKESSILQLSNPAFFEEWKKIHVLP
;
A
#
# COMPACT_ATOMS: atom_id res chain seq x y z
N MET A 1 -12.11 -2.26 -14.85
CA MET A 1 -10.64 -2.20 -15.01
C MET A 1 -10.00 -2.05 -13.65
N GLU A 2 -8.98 -2.85 -13.39
CA GLU A 2 -8.26 -2.84 -12.13
C GLU A 2 -7.12 -1.82 -12.18
N LEU A 3 -7.03 -0.96 -11.18
CA LEU A 3 -5.95 0.02 -11.06
C LEU A 3 -4.89 -0.55 -10.12
N SER A 4 -3.67 -0.68 -10.59
CA SER A 4 -2.59 -1.30 -9.84
C SER A 4 -1.24 -0.68 -10.16
N CYS A 5 -0.23 -1.07 -9.37
CA CYS A 5 1.15 -0.67 -9.58
C CYS A 5 2.06 -1.79 -9.07
N ARG A 6 3.15 -2.03 -9.78
CA ARG A 6 4.20 -2.95 -9.35
C ARG A 6 5.47 -2.16 -9.10
N THR A 7 6.14 -2.46 -7.99
CA THR A 7 7.44 -1.86 -7.69
C THR A 7 8.37 -2.94 -7.15
N GLU A 8 9.68 -2.75 -7.35
CA GLU A 8 10.69 -3.68 -6.88
C GLU A 8 11.39 -3.11 -5.66
N VAL A 9 11.56 -3.95 -4.63
CA VAL A 9 12.22 -3.58 -3.39
C VAL A 9 13.31 -4.60 -3.10
N LEU A 10 14.49 -4.13 -2.68
CA LEU A 10 15.59 -5.00 -2.26
C LEU A 10 15.45 -5.30 -0.78
N VAL A 11 15.52 -6.58 -0.41
CA VAL A 11 15.61 -6.99 1.00
C VAL A 11 16.98 -6.58 1.54
N ARG A 12 16.98 -5.79 2.60
CA ARG A 12 18.19 -5.23 3.21
C ARG A 12 18.72 -6.13 4.31
N PHE A 13 20.01 -5.99 4.60
CA PHE A 13 20.68 -6.78 5.64
C PHE A 13 19.99 -6.67 7.00
N ASN A 14 19.60 -5.47 7.40
CA ASN A 14 18.99 -5.22 8.71
C ASN A 14 17.51 -5.64 8.80
N GLU A 15 16.96 -6.22 7.74
CA GLU A 15 15.61 -6.76 7.73
C GLU A 15 15.58 -8.26 8.02
N ALA A 16 16.74 -8.94 7.96
CA ALA A 16 16.83 -10.36 8.27
C ALA A 16 16.97 -10.57 9.78
N ASP A 17 16.34 -11.63 10.28
CA ASP A 17 16.43 -12.03 11.68
C ASP A 17 17.52 -13.11 11.87
N PRO A 18 17.74 -13.61 13.11
CA PRO A 18 18.76 -14.64 13.36
C PRO A 18 18.55 -15.94 12.59
N LEU A 19 17.34 -16.20 12.08
CA LEU A 19 17.06 -17.38 11.24
C LEU A 19 17.50 -17.18 9.79
N GLY A 20 17.96 -15.97 9.43
CA GLY A 20 18.38 -15.65 8.07
C GLY A 20 17.25 -15.30 7.13
N ILE A 21 16.05 -15.11 7.64
CA ILE A 21 14.86 -14.72 6.86
C ILE A 21 14.38 -13.35 7.32
N VAL A 22 13.63 -12.68 6.45
CA VAL A 22 13.05 -11.38 6.78
C VAL A 22 12.08 -11.54 7.95
N TRP A 23 12.27 -10.70 8.98
CA TRP A 23 11.35 -10.66 10.10
C TRP A 23 9.95 -10.26 9.60
N HIS A 24 8.94 -10.98 10.08
CA HIS A 24 7.57 -10.81 9.58
C HIS A 24 7.05 -9.38 9.67
N GLY A 25 7.49 -8.58 10.62
CA GLY A 25 7.08 -7.18 10.77
C GLY A 25 7.49 -6.28 9.60
N HIS A 26 8.50 -6.65 8.83
CA HIS A 26 8.95 -5.85 7.69
C HIS A 26 8.05 -5.97 6.46
N TYR A 27 7.19 -6.98 6.39
CA TYR A 27 6.29 -7.16 5.24
C TYR A 27 5.31 -6.01 5.12
N VAL A 28 4.85 -5.46 6.25
CA VAL A 28 3.99 -4.28 6.27
C VAL A 28 4.71 -3.07 5.67
N ARG A 29 6.02 -2.95 5.90
CA ARG A 29 6.83 -1.89 5.29
C ARG A 29 6.88 -2.04 3.77
N TYR A 30 6.98 -3.25 3.26
CA TYR A 30 6.93 -3.49 1.81
C TYR A 30 5.59 -3.06 1.23
N PHE A 31 4.50 -3.28 1.96
CA PHE A 31 3.19 -2.76 1.55
C PHE A 31 3.19 -1.24 1.48
N GLU A 32 3.84 -0.56 2.42
CA GLU A 32 3.98 0.89 2.39
C GLU A 32 4.78 1.36 1.16
N ASP A 33 5.87 0.68 0.85
CA ASP A 33 6.65 0.97 -0.36
C ASP A 33 5.78 0.84 -1.62
N GLY A 34 4.98 -0.21 -1.68
CA GLY A 34 4.05 -0.43 -2.79
C GLY A 34 2.99 0.65 -2.89
N ARG A 35 2.42 1.02 -1.76
CA ARG A 35 1.39 2.05 -1.70
C ARG A 35 1.94 3.42 -2.10
N GLU A 36 3.15 3.76 -1.67
CA GLU A 36 3.80 5.02 -2.07
C GLU A 36 4.08 5.03 -3.58
N ALA A 37 4.57 3.93 -4.14
CA ALA A 37 4.79 3.81 -5.57
C ALA A 37 3.48 3.96 -6.35
N PHE A 38 2.41 3.32 -5.87
CA PHE A 38 1.07 3.48 -6.46
C PHE A 38 0.64 4.95 -6.46
N GLY A 39 0.80 5.62 -5.32
CA GLY A 39 0.44 7.02 -5.18
C GLY A 39 1.22 7.93 -6.12
N THR A 40 2.50 7.67 -6.28
CA THR A 40 3.36 8.44 -7.18
C THR A 40 2.92 8.27 -8.63
N VAL A 41 2.60 7.05 -9.04
CA VAL A 41 2.18 6.75 -10.42
C VAL A 41 0.79 7.30 -10.72
N HIS A 42 -0.13 7.20 -9.77
CA HIS A 42 -1.55 7.50 -9.99
C HIS A 42 -2.03 8.81 -9.36
N GLY A 43 -1.12 9.62 -8.84
CA GLY A 43 -1.48 10.95 -8.32
C GLY A 43 -2.16 10.93 -6.95
N LEU A 44 -1.86 9.94 -6.11
CA LEU A 44 -2.47 9.78 -4.79
C LEU A 44 -1.38 9.52 -3.71
N SER A 45 -0.22 10.17 -3.86
CA SER A 45 0.85 10.05 -2.88
C SER A 45 0.46 10.72 -1.57
N TYR A 46 1.15 10.36 -0.49
CA TYR A 46 0.92 10.96 0.81
C TYR A 46 1.03 12.50 0.74
N LEU A 47 2.06 13.01 0.05
CA LEU A 47 2.26 14.46 -0.07
C LEU A 47 1.14 15.13 -0.88
N GLU A 48 0.62 14.48 -1.92
CA GLU A 48 -0.50 15.03 -2.68
C GLU A 48 -1.75 15.11 -1.82
N VAL A 49 -2.04 14.07 -1.05
CA VAL A 49 -3.18 14.06 -0.11
C VAL A 49 -3.02 15.14 0.94
N PHE A 50 -1.80 15.27 1.48
CA PHE A 50 -1.50 16.32 2.48
C PHE A 50 -1.72 17.72 1.94
N LYS A 51 -1.33 17.98 0.69
CA LYS A 51 -1.58 19.27 0.02
C LYS A 51 -3.06 19.57 -0.11
N GLN A 52 -3.90 18.54 -0.26
CA GLN A 52 -5.35 18.71 -0.35
C GLN A 52 -6.00 18.96 1.01
N GLY A 53 -5.24 18.92 2.10
CA GLY A 53 -5.73 19.23 3.43
C GLY A 53 -6.10 18.01 4.27
N TYR A 54 -5.62 16.82 3.90
CA TYR A 54 -5.97 15.58 4.59
C TYR A 54 -4.75 14.74 4.90
N VAL A 55 -4.91 13.84 5.88
CA VAL A 55 -3.99 12.74 6.15
C VAL A 55 -4.77 11.44 6.08
N ILE A 56 -4.08 10.34 5.78
CA ILE A 56 -4.73 9.05 5.52
C ILE A 56 -4.09 7.94 6.36
N PRO A 57 -4.31 7.94 7.68
CA PRO A 57 -3.74 6.91 8.53
C PRO A 57 -4.30 5.52 8.21
N VAL A 58 -3.47 4.52 8.39
CA VAL A 58 -3.87 3.12 8.28
C VAL A 58 -4.65 2.75 9.54
N VAL A 59 -5.84 2.19 9.37
CA VAL A 59 -6.68 1.72 10.47
C VAL A 59 -6.79 0.20 10.51
N HIS A 60 -6.40 -0.47 9.43
CA HIS A 60 -6.36 -1.92 9.38
C HIS A 60 -5.28 -2.36 8.40
N VAL A 61 -4.54 -3.39 8.76
CA VAL A 61 -3.59 -4.07 7.87
C VAL A 61 -3.54 -5.54 8.24
N ASP A 62 -3.45 -6.39 7.23
CA ASP A 62 -3.25 -7.83 7.43
C ASP A 62 -2.19 -8.35 6.46
N CYS A 63 -1.61 -9.48 6.80
CA CYS A 63 -0.61 -10.14 5.98
C CYS A 63 -0.69 -11.65 6.18
N ASN A 64 -0.68 -12.37 5.07
CA ASN A 64 -0.60 -13.83 5.05
C ASN A 64 0.75 -14.23 4.48
N PHE A 65 1.54 -14.96 5.26
CA PHE A 65 2.91 -15.35 4.91
C PHE A 65 2.89 -16.71 4.23
N LYS A 66 3.46 -16.79 3.02
CA LYS A 66 3.47 -18.02 2.21
C LYS A 66 4.86 -18.62 2.09
N ARG A 67 5.87 -17.77 1.89
CA ARG A 67 7.28 -18.16 1.70
C ARG A 67 8.16 -17.14 2.40
N SER A 68 9.37 -17.58 2.76
CA SER A 68 10.35 -16.70 3.38
C SER A 68 11.11 -15.89 2.34
N LEU A 69 11.52 -14.70 2.72
CA LEU A 69 12.45 -13.86 1.99
C LEU A 69 13.78 -13.82 2.73
N ARG A 70 14.86 -13.64 2.00
CA ARG A 70 16.22 -13.60 2.54
C ARG A 70 16.92 -12.32 2.13
N TYR A 71 17.96 -11.95 2.86
CA TYR A 71 18.82 -10.83 2.50
C TYR A 71 19.29 -10.97 1.05
N GLY A 72 19.19 -9.88 0.31
CA GLY A 72 19.60 -9.83 -1.09
C GLY A 72 18.53 -10.24 -2.08
N ASP A 73 17.41 -10.81 -1.62
CA ASP A 73 16.27 -11.07 -2.49
C ASP A 73 15.69 -9.76 -2.98
N LYS A 74 15.16 -9.78 -4.19
CA LYS A 74 14.35 -8.68 -4.72
C LYS A 74 12.89 -9.09 -4.68
N VAL A 75 12.05 -8.18 -4.22
CA VAL A 75 10.62 -8.41 -4.03
C VAL A 75 9.85 -7.53 -4.99
N ILE A 76 8.93 -8.12 -5.75
CA ILE A 76 7.96 -7.35 -6.51
C ILE A 76 6.75 -7.14 -5.61
N VAL A 77 6.43 -5.89 -5.34
CA VAL A 77 5.25 -5.49 -4.58
C VAL A 77 4.19 -5.05 -5.58
N GLU A 78 3.12 -5.82 -5.68
CA GLU A 78 1.96 -5.47 -6.48
C GLU A 78 0.91 -4.86 -5.56
N THR A 79 0.53 -3.62 -5.83
CA THR A 79 -0.46 -2.87 -5.06
C THR A 79 -1.68 -2.66 -5.93
N ILE A 80 -2.82 -3.11 -5.46
CA ILE A 80 -4.08 -3.11 -6.22
C ILE A 80 -5.09 -2.26 -5.46
N TYR A 81 -5.61 -1.23 -6.13
CA TYR A 81 -6.68 -0.40 -5.58
C TYR A 81 -8.00 -1.19 -5.57
N ILE A 82 -8.69 -1.16 -4.43
CA ILE A 82 -9.97 -1.84 -4.26
C ILE A 82 -11.06 -0.78 -4.15
N PRO A 83 -11.95 -0.67 -5.15
CA PRO A 83 -13.04 0.30 -5.11
C PRO A 83 -13.98 0.06 -3.93
N THR A 84 -14.47 1.14 -3.34
CA THR A 84 -15.47 1.10 -2.28
C THR A 84 -16.28 2.39 -2.30
N ASP A 85 -17.54 2.31 -1.91
CA ASP A 85 -18.40 3.49 -1.76
C ASP A 85 -18.18 4.18 -0.42
N ALA A 86 -17.53 3.51 0.52
CA ALA A 86 -17.21 4.10 1.82
C ALA A 86 -16.10 5.16 1.70
N ALA A 87 -16.03 6.07 2.66
CA ALA A 87 -14.96 7.07 2.75
C ALA A 87 -13.68 6.44 3.27
N LYS A 88 -13.11 5.53 2.48
CA LYS A 88 -11.94 4.74 2.81
C LYS A 88 -11.07 4.55 1.58
N LEU A 89 -9.80 4.31 1.82
CA LEU A 89 -8.84 3.95 0.78
C LEU A 89 -8.38 2.53 1.06
N LYS A 90 -8.72 1.60 0.17
CA LYS A 90 -8.45 0.17 0.34
C LYS A 90 -7.49 -0.33 -0.71
N PHE A 91 -6.51 -1.12 -0.26
CA PHE A 91 -5.57 -1.78 -1.15
C PHE A 91 -5.43 -3.26 -0.81
N GLN A 92 -5.15 -4.05 -1.84
CA GLN A 92 -4.63 -5.41 -1.70
C GLN A 92 -3.20 -5.44 -2.20
N TYR A 93 -2.40 -6.33 -1.61
CA TYR A 93 -0.98 -6.48 -1.94
C TYR A 93 -0.67 -7.92 -2.25
N ARG A 94 0.20 -8.12 -3.23
CA ARG A 94 0.84 -9.41 -3.50
C ARG A 94 2.34 -9.19 -3.58
N LEU A 95 3.09 -9.97 -2.84
CA LEU A 95 4.55 -9.92 -2.85
C LEU A 95 5.07 -11.15 -3.56
N PHE A 96 5.97 -10.94 -4.52
CA PHE A 96 6.59 -12.02 -5.29
C PHE A 96 8.11 -11.95 -5.12
N ASN A 97 8.76 -13.11 -5.05
CA ASN A 97 10.20 -13.17 -5.21
C ASN A 97 10.50 -12.87 -6.68
N ALA A 98 11.26 -11.82 -6.97
CA ALA A 98 11.50 -11.38 -8.34
C ALA A 98 12.29 -12.41 -9.17
N ALA A 99 13.18 -13.19 -8.53
CA ALA A 99 13.99 -14.17 -9.24
C ALA A 99 13.19 -15.40 -9.65
N THR A 100 12.24 -15.84 -8.82
CA THR A 100 11.46 -17.07 -9.05
C THR A 100 10.03 -16.83 -9.47
N ASN A 101 9.54 -15.60 -9.31
CA ASN A 101 8.14 -15.21 -9.51
C ASN A 101 7.17 -15.98 -8.61
N VAL A 102 7.65 -16.49 -7.49
CA VAL A 102 6.83 -17.23 -6.52
C VAL A 102 6.16 -16.23 -5.57
N LEU A 103 4.87 -16.42 -5.31
CA LEU A 103 4.12 -15.63 -4.35
C LEU A 103 4.64 -15.90 -2.94
N VAL A 104 5.12 -14.87 -2.26
CA VAL A 104 5.69 -14.99 -0.90
C VAL A 104 4.73 -14.50 0.18
N ALA A 105 3.86 -13.57 -0.13
CA ALA A 105 2.87 -13.04 0.82
C ALA A 105 1.73 -12.35 0.11
N THR A 106 0.59 -12.26 0.79
CA THR A 106 -0.55 -11.45 0.40
C THR A 106 -0.99 -10.61 1.57
N GLY A 107 -1.68 -9.51 1.30
CA GLY A 107 -2.18 -8.68 2.39
C GLY A 107 -3.18 -7.65 1.91
N SER A 108 -3.67 -6.87 2.86
CA SER A 108 -4.56 -5.75 2.57
C SER A 108 -4.35 -4.63 3.58
N SER A 109 -4.77 -3.44 3.22
CA SER A 109 -4.79 -2.30 4.13
C SER A 109 -6.02 -1.46 3.91
N VAL A 110 -6.45 -0.77 4.97
CA VAL A 110 -7.53 0.21 4.93
C VAL A 110 -7.04 1.48 5.58
N GLN A 111 -7.23 2.59 4.89
CA GLN A 111 -6.93 3.93 5.38
C GLN A 111 -8.22 4.73 5.42
N VAL A 112 -8.28 5.71 6.31
CA VAL A 112 -9.38 6.66 6.41
C VAL A 112 -8.87 8.06 6.13
N PHE A 113 -9.77 9.00 5.89
CA PHE A 113 -9.42 10.40 5.67
C PHE A 113 -9.67 11.20 6.95
N LEU A 114 -8.65 11.86 7.44
CA LEU A 114 -8.77 12.85 8.53
C LEU A 114 -8.42 14.22 7.97
N GLU A 115 -9.16 15.23 8.35
CA GLU A 115 -8.75 16.61 8.08
C GLU A 115 -7.47 16.90 8.84
N LYS A 116 -6.44 17.41 8.15
CA LYS A 116 -5.10 17.51 8.74
C LYS A 116 -4.99 18.47 9.93
N GLU A 117 -5.79 19.54 9.94
CA GLU A 117 -5.74 20.53 11.02
C GLU A 117 -6.51 20.07 12.26
N SER A 118 -7.71 19.53 12.07
CA SER A 118 -8.61 19.14 13.16
C SER A 118 -8.50 17.68 13.57
N SER A 119 -7.93 16.84 12.72
CA SER A 119 -7.93 15.37 12.86
C SER A 119 -9.33 14.77 12.87
N ILE A 120 -10.32 15.46 12.30
CA ILE A 120 -11.69 14.97 12.23
C ILE A 120 -11.83 13.93 11.13
N LEU A 121 -12.37 12.76 11.47
CA LEU A 121 -12.67 11.69 10.54
C LEU A 121 -13.73 12.15 9.54
N GLN A 122 -13.45 11.95 8.25
CA GLN A 122 -14.40 12.25 7.19
C GLN A 122 -15.33 11.05 6.97
N LEU A 123 -16.64 11.28 7.02
CA LEU A 123 -17.66 10.26 6.82
C LEU A 123 -18.09 10.14 5.37
N SER A 124 -17.68 11.08 4.53
CA SER A 124 -17.86 11.05 3.08
C SER A 124 -16.52 11.34 2.43
N ASN A 125 -16.37 10.94 1.17
CA ASN A 125 -15.12 11.18 0.45
C ASN A 125 -14.84 12.67 0.32
N PRO A 126 -13.59 13.12 0.61
CA PRO A 126 -13.17 14.46 0.26
C PRO A 126 -13.35 14.74 -1.24
N ALA A 127 -13.60 16.00 -1.59
CA ALA A 127 -13.84 16.38 -2.98
C ALA A 127 -12.69 15.97 -3.91
N PHE A 128 -11.43 16.11 -3.46
CA PHE A 128 -10.28 15.74 -4.30
C PHE A 128 -10.26 14.23 -4.61
N PHE A 129 -10.71 13.40 -3.67
CA PHE A 129 -10.75 11.96 -3.87
C PHE A 129 -11.87 11.55 -4.82
N GLU A 130 -13.03 12.18 -4.71
CA GLU A 130 -14.11 11.99 -5.68
C GLU A 130 -13.66 12.36 -7.09
N GLU A 131 -12.93 13.46 -7.24
CA GLU A 131 -12.38 13.89 -8.52
C GLU A 131 -11.33 12.88 -9.03
N TRP A 132 -10.47 12.39 -8.14
CA TRP A 132 -9.49 11.36 -8.48
C TRP A 132 -10.17 10.08 -9.01
N LYS A 133 -11.26 9.66 -8.35
CA LYS A 133 -12.05 8.50 -8.80
C LYS A 133 -12.63 8.72 -10.18
N LYS A 134 -13.14 9.92 -10.46
CA LYS A 134 -13.68 10.26 -11.78
C LYS A 134 -12.61 10.21 -12.87
N ILE A 135 -11.44 10.77 -12.60
CA ILE A 135 -10.31 10.79 -13.54
C ILE A 135 -9.91 9.36 -13.91
N HIS A 136 -9.94 8.44 -12.97
CA HIS A 136 -9.56 7.04 -13.18
C HIS A 136 -10.75 6.14 -13.54
N VAL A 137 -11.93 6.72 -13.72
CA VAL A 137 -13.17 5.99 -14.08
C VAL A 137 -13.49 4.88 -13.07
N LEU A 138 -13.40 5.21 -11.79
CA LEU A 138 -13.66 4.28 -10.70
C LEU A 138 -15.04 4.52 -10.08
N PRO A 139 -15.72 3.47 -9.59
CA PRO A 139 -16.98 3.62 -8.90
C PRO A 139 -16.88 4.36 -7.56
#